data_7f8a95af9e020fed7156b447cca8be07
#
_entry.id   7f8a95af9e020fed7156b447cca8be07
#
_cell.length_a   1.000
_cell.length_b   1.000
_cell.length_c   1.000
_cell.angle_alpha   90.00
_cell.angle_beta   90.00
_cell.angle_gamma   90.00
#
_symmetry.space_group_name_H-M   'P 1'
#
loop_
_entity.id
_entity.type
_entity.pdbx_description
1 polymer ?
#
loop_
_entity_poly.entity_id
_entity_poly.type
_entity_poly.pdbx_seq_one_letter_code
_entity_poly.pdbx_strand_id
1 'polypeptide(L)'
;MTIVLGLDGSMTAFGWAALRLGESHELDEPVGLGCVRTSKEAAARHVYMADDDGRRLDEIADVLIAAVQLYEPRLIVIEAPAGAQHANSAKALGLSYGLSRTLARCFDVPCITVQAEEPRRVLVGRRNASKTEMEDWCLSRWPTSLGLLRPKASKPEREGAFDALTVAATGARSAVAGPLRPQRKAIVRASWDPTEPSQG
;
A
#
# COMPACT_ATOMS: atom_id res chain seq x y z
N MET A 1 15.82 8.49 -11.33
CA MET A 1 15.13 8.69 -10.05
C MET A 1 14.26 7.48 -9.79
N THR A 2 14.38 6.82 -8.64
CA THR A 2 13.62 5.60 -8.30
C THR A 2 12.61 5.92 -7.22
N ILE A 3 11.33 5.59 -7.46
CA ILE A 3 10.26 5.72 -6.48
C ILE A 3 9.82 4.34 -6.01
N VAL A 4 9.62 4.21 -4.71
CA VAL A 4 9.00 3.05 -4.05
C VAL A 4 7.66 3.49 -3.47
N LEU A 5 6.59 2.79 -3.83
CA LEU A 5 5.25 3.03 -3.29
C LEU A 5 4.96 2.02 -2.19
N GLY A 6 4.80 2.48 -0.95
CA GLY A 6 4.39 1.68 0.19
C GLY A 6 2.89 1.74 0.39
N LEU A 7 2.29 0.60 0.71
CA LEU A 7 0.85 0.46 0.93
C LEU A 7 0.59 -0.27 2.26
N ASP A 8 -0.17 0.36 3.13
CA ASP A 8 -0.70 -0.23 4.37
C ASP A 8 -2.21 -0.40 4.24
N GLY A 9 -2.64 -1.65 4.01
CA GLY A 9 -3.98 -2.00 3.54
C GLY A 9 -5.02 -2.12 4.64
N SER A 10 -5.86 -1.12 4.85
CA SER A 10 -7.08 -1.18 5.66
C SER A 10 -8.27 -0.63 4.89
N MET A 11 -9.43 -1.33 4.97
CA MET A 11 -10.67 -0.83 4.34
C MET A 11 -11.22 0.47 4.97
N THR A 12 -10.77 0.87 6.15
CA THR A 12 -11.26 2.10 6.82
C THR A 12 -10.27 3.24 6.79
N ALA A 13 -8.98 2.93 6.67
CA ALA A 13 -7.91 3.91 6.64
C ALA A 13 -6.74 3.32 5.85
N PHE A 14 -6.83 3.40 4.52
CA PHE A 14 -5.81 2.85 3.63
C PHE A 14 -4.67 3.85 3.45
N GLY A 15 -3.49 3.52 4.00
CA GLY A 15 -2.29 4.33 3.90
C GLY A 15 -1.52 4.08 2.60
N TRP A 16 -0.96 5.15 2.04
CA TRP A 16 -0.02 5.08 0.91
C TRP A 16 1.10 6.11 1.07
N ALA A 17 2.29 5.79 0.58
CA ALA A 17 3.43 6.70 0.59
C ALA A 17 4.36 6.45 -0.60
N ALA A 18 4.73 7.50 -1.32
CA ALA A 18 5.73 7.49 -2.38
C ALA A 18 7.07 7.99 -1.81
N LEU A 19 8.06 7.11 -1.75
CA LEU A 19 9.39 7.37 -1.23
C LEU A 19 10.40 7.38 -2.38
N ARG A 20 11.14 8.49 -2.49
CA ARG A 20 12.25 8.61 -3.42
C ARG A 20 13.48 7.91 -2.86
N LEU A 21 14.23 7.26 -3.74
CA LEU A 21 15.56 6.72 -3.45
C LEU A 21 16.61 7.57 -4.15
N GLY A 22 17.73 7.81 -3.47
CA GLY A 22 18.93 8.43 -4.03
C GLY A 22 19.63 7.55 -5.05
N GLU A 23 20.71 8.02 -5.63
CA GLU A 23 21.48 7.31 -6.68
C GLU A 23 22.07 5.99 -6.17
N SER A 24 22.51 5.94 -4.91
CA SER A 24 23.00 4.72 -4.24
C SER A 24 21.88 3.86 -3.66
N HIS A 25 20.62 4.13 -4.01
CA HIS A 25 19.43 3.46 -3.49
C HIS A 25 19.21 3.67 -1.98
N GLU A 26 19.87 4.63 -1.36
CA GLU A 26 19.57 5.06 0.00
C GLU A 26 18.19 5.72 0.06
N LEU A 27 17.60 5.69 1.26
CA LEU A 27 16.34 6.38 1.51
C LEU A 27 16.57 7.91 1.44
N ASP A 28 16.01 8.56 0.42
CA ASP A 28 16.13 10.00 0.23
C ASP A 28 15.00 10.73 0.96
N GLU A 29 13.88 11.03 0.29
CA GLU A 29 12.75 11.70 0.93
C GLU A 29 11.40 11.20 0.41
N PRO A 30 10.33 11.27 1.23
CA PRO A 30 8.98 11.07 0.75
C PRO A 30 8.60 12.24 -0.18
N VAL A 31 8.01 11.90 -1.32
CA VAL A 31 7.51 12.86 -2.31
C VAL A 31 5.99 12.95 -2.33
N GLY A 32 5.33 12.04 -1.63
CA GLY A 32 3.89 12.03 -1.42
C GLY A 32 3.51 11.00 -0.38
N LEU A 33 2.54 11.32 0.44
CA LEU A 33 1.94 10.37 1.36
C LEU A 33 0.51 10.78 1.71
N GLY A 34 -0.31 9.81 2.06
CA GLY A 34 -1.70 10.06 2.41
C GLY A 34 -2.41 8.82 2.93
N CYS A 35 -3.66 9.02 3.26
CA CYS A 35 -4.55 7.97 3.72
C CYS A 35 -5.95 8.17 3.16
N VAL A 36 -6.50 7.13 2.55
CA VAL A 36 -7.90 7.10 2.10
C VAL A 36 -8.77 6.63 3.25
N ARG A 37 -9.75 7.46 3.61
CA ARG A 37 -10.75 7.13 4.62
C ARG A 37 -12.04 6.72 3.96
N THR A 38 -12.50 5.51 4.24
CA THR A 38 -13.83 5.06 3.81
C THR A 38 -14.71 4.73 5.01
N SER A 39 -16.01 4.84 4.85
CA SER A 39 -17.01 4.51 5.87
C SER A 39 -18.02 3.50 5.35
N LYS A 40 -18.57 2.67 6.26
CA LYS A 40 -19.66 1.76 5.92
C LYS A 40 -20.97 2.54 5.81
N GLU A 41 -21.69 2.33 4.70
CA GLU A 41 -22.99 2.95 4.44
C GLU A 41 -24.12 1.92 4.33
N ALA A 42 -23.83 0.63 4.24
CA ALA A 42 -24.80 -0.43 3.97
C ALA A 42 -26.00 -0.41 4.94
N ALA A 43 -25.75 -0.19 6.24
CA ALA A 43 -26.82 -0.13 7.25
C ALA A 43 -27.74 1.08 7.10
N ALA A 44 -27.24 2.20 6.56
CA ALA A 44 -28.01 3.45 6.43
C ALA A 44 -28.83 3.51 5.14
N ARG A 45 -28.47 2.75 4.12
CA ARG A 45 -29.04 2.87 2.77
C ARG A 45 -29.71 1.61 2.23
N HIS A 46 -29.86 0.57 3.04
CA HIS A 46 -30.36 -0.75 2.59
C HIS A 46 -29.58 -1.35 1.41
N VAL A 47 -28.28 -1.08 1.34
CA VAL A 47 -27.38 -1.59 0.30
C VAL A 47 -26.80 -2.93 0.75
N TYR A 48 -26.60 -3.86 -0.17
CA TYR A 48 -25.91 -5.09 0.15
C TYR A 48 -24.47 -4.81 0.63
N MET A 49 -24.02 -5.55 1.64
CA MET A 49 -22.70 -5.38 2.21
C MET A 49 -21.57 -5.57 1.16
N ALA A 50 -21.81 -6.42 0.17
CA ALA A 50 -20.85 -6.63 -0.92
C ALA A 50 -20.71 -5.38 -1.82
N ASP A 51 -21.81 -4.69 -2.10
CA ASP A 51 -21.81 -3.47 -2.92
C ASP A 51 -21.16 -2.31 -2.17
N ASP A 52 -21.39 -2.22 -0.84
CA ASP A 52 -20.72 -1.23 0.00
C ASP A 52 -19.20 -1.47 0.10
N ASP A 53 -18.78 -2.73 0.22
CA ASP A 53 -17.36 -3.08 0.18
C ASP A 53 -16.75 -2.76 -1.20
N GLY A 54 -17.50 -3.00 -2.30
CA GLY A 54 -17.12 -2.64 -3.66
C GLY A 54 -16.89 -1.12 -3.80
N ARG A 55 -17.88 -0.31 -3.44
CA ARG A 55 -17.78 1.16 -3.44
C ARG A 55 -16.53 1.66 -2.68
N ARG A 56 -16.28 1.11 -1.50
CA ARG A 56 -15.10 1.49 -0.69
C ARG A 56 -13.79 1.07 -1.33
N LEU A 57 -13.77 -0.07 -2.02
CA LEU A 57 -12.61 -0.49 -2.81
C LEU A 57 -12.38 0.45 -4.00
N ASP A 58 -13.43 0.89 -4.67
CA ASP A 58 -13.33 1.86 -5.78
C ASP A 58 -12.74 3.18 -5.30
N GLU A 59 -13.20 3.72 -4.15
CA GLU A 59 -12.62 4.94 -3.55
C GLU A 59 -11.11 4.79 -3.25
N ILE A 60 -10.69 3.62 -2.77
CA ILE A 60 -9.27 3.33 -2.53
C ILE A 60 -8.53 3.18 -3.86
N ALA A 61 -9.11 2.45 -4.82
CA ALA A 61 -8.49 2.19 -6.11
C ALA A 61 -8.21 3.48 -6.87
N ASP A 62 -9.16 4.41 -6.91
CA ASP A 62 -9.01 5.69 -7.60
C ASP A 62 -7.78 6.47 -7.11
N VAL A 63 -7.59 6.55 -5.79
CA VAL A 63 -6.43 7.24 -5.20
C VAL A 63 -5.13 6.49 -5.49
N LEU A 64 -5.14 5.15 -5.42
CA LEU A 64 -3.94 4.36 -5.69
C LEU A 64 -3.54 4.39 -7.18
N ILE A 65 -4.51 4.36 -8.08
CA ILE A 65 -4.28 4.52 -9.53
C ILE A 65 -3.65 5.87 -9.80
N ALA A 66 -4.22 6.94 -9.24
CA ALA A 66 -3.66 8.29 -9.37
C ALA A 66 -2.23 8.38 -8.80
N ALA A 67 -1.97 7.74 -7.66
CA ALA A 67 -0.62 7.70 -7.07
C ALA A 67 0.37 6.95 -7.97
N VAL A 68 -0.01 5.79 -8.53
CA VAL A 68 0.86 5.04 -9.46
C VAL A 68 1.14 5.84 -10.73
N GLN A 69 0.13 6.50 -11.30
CA GLN A 69 0.29 7.32 -12.50
C GLN A 69 1.14 8.57 -12.26
N LEU A 70 0.99 9.22 -11.09
CA LEU A 70 1.73 10.44 -10.75
C LEU A 70 3.20 10.17 -10.43
N TYR A 71 3.46 9.11 -9.66
CA TYR A 71 4.81 8.85 -9.12
C TYR A 71 5.60 7.81 -9.93
N GLU A 72 4.96 7.07 -10.82
CA GLU A 72 5.57 6.03 -11.67
C GLU A 72 6.52 5.11 -10.87
N PRO A 73 6.04 4.44 -9.80
CA PRO A 73 6.89 3.68 -8.90
C PRO A 73 7.56 2.50 -9.63
N ARG A 74 8.81 2.24 -9.28
CA ARG A 74 9.57 1.08 -9.77
C ARG A 74 9.39 -0.16 -8.87
N LEU A 75 8.79 0.02 -7.72
CA LEU A 75 8.48 -1.04 -6.76
C LEU A 75 7.26 -0.65 -5.95
N ILE A 76 6.34 -1.58 -5.78
CA ILE A 76 5.26 -1.48 -4.81
C ILE A 76 5.57 -2.42 -3.64
N VAL A 77 5.46 -1.91 -2.42
CA VAL A 77 5.64 -2.67 -1.18
C VAL A 77 4.33 -2.68 -0.43
N ILE A 78 3.87 -3.87 -0.04
CA ILE A 78 2.58 -4.05 0.63
C ILE A 78 2.82 -4.68 2.00
N GLU A 79 2.15 -4.20 3.05
CA GLU A 79 2.12 -4.91 4.31
C GLU A 79 1.29 -6.20 4.19
N ALA A 80 1.81 -7.30 4.71
CA ALA A 80 1.10 -8.57 4.75
C ALA A 80 -0.14 -8.48 5.65
N PRO A 81 -1.29 -9.04 5.24
CA PRO A 81 -2.44 -9.15 6.12
C PRO A 81 -2.08 -9.94 7.38
N ALA A 82 -2.21 -9.34 8.54
CA ALA A 82 -1.90 -9.99 9.82
C ALA A 82 -2.97 -9.69 10.87
N GLY A 83 -3.13 -10.59 11.85
CA GLY A 83 -3.89 -10.31 13.07
C GLY A 83 -5.41 -10.28 12.92
N ALA A 84 -5.99 -10.83 11.87
CA ALA A 84 -7.45 -10.92 11.73
C ALA A 84 -8.03 -11.93 12.72
N GLN A 85 -8.72 -11.44 13.76
CA GLN A 85 -9.38 -12.27 14.76
C GLN A 85 -10.81 -12.67 14.37
N HIS A 86 -11.42 -11.99 13.41
CA HIS A 86 -12.80 -12.20 12.97
C HIS A 86 -12.89 -12.31 11.44
N ALA A 87 -13.85 -13.08 10.95
CA ALA A 87 -14.05 -13.30 9.51
C ALA A 87 -14.21 -11.99 8.71
N ASN A 88 -14.93 -11.01 9.25
CA ASN A 88 -15.10 -9.71 8.61
C ASN A 88 -13.78 -8.92 8.51
N SER A 89 -12.92 -9.01 9.51
CA SER A 89 -11.59 -8.38 9.48
C SER A 89 -10.69 -9.10 8.47
N ALA A 90 -10.73 -10.44 8.44
CA ALA A 90 -9.99 -11.23 7.46
C ALA A 90 -10.42 -10.90 6.02
N LYS A 91 -11.74 -10.79 5.77
CA LYS A 91 -12.30 -10.36 4.49
C LYS A 91 -11.77 -8.98 4.10
N ALA A 92 -11.88 -7.99 4.99
CA ALA A 92 -11.46 -6.62 4.72
C ALA A 92 -9.95 -6.52 4.39
N LEU A 93 -9.10 -7.20 5.16
CA LEU A 93 -7.66 -7.27 4.90
C LEU A 93 -7.35 -8.00 3.58
N GLY A 94 -8.06 -9.10 3.30
CA GLY A 94 -7.92 -9.84 2.05
C GLY A 94 -8.29 -9.00 0.82
N LEU A 95 -9.37 -8.23 0.89
CA LEU A 95 -9.80 -7.32 -0.17
C LEU A 95 -8.76 -6.21 -0.41
N SER A 96 -8.29 -5.55 0.64
CA SER A 96 -7.28 -4.49 0.54
C SER A 96 -5.96 -5.01 -0.03
N TYR A 97 -5.51 -6.18 0.43
CA TYR A 97 -4.30 -6.84 -0.08
C TYR A 97 -4.47 -7.26 -1.55
N GLY A 98 -5.61 -7.85 -1.89
CA GLY A 98 -5.95 -8.26 -3.26
C GLY A 98 -5.95 -7.07 -4.22
N LEU A 99 -6.57 -5.96 -3.83
CA LEU A 99 -6.56 -4.71 -4.59
C LEU A 99 -5.12 -4.25 -4.88
N SER A 100 -4.29 -4.19 -3.84
CA SER A 100 -2.88 -3.76 -3.95
C SER A 100 -2.07 -4.65 -4.91
N ARG A 101 -2.25 -5.98 -4.83
CA ARG A 101 -1.60 -6.95 -5.73
C ARG A 101 -2.07 -6.81 -7.16
N THR A 102 -3.37 -6.63 -7.35
CA THR A 102 -3.99 -6.44 -8.67
C THR A 102 -3.50 -5.14 -9.31
N LEU A 103 -3.45 -4.06 -8.55
CA LEU A 103 -2.92 -2.77 -9.00
C LEU A 103 -1.48 -2.93 -9.51
N ALA A 104 -0.59 -3.52 -8.72
CA ALA A 104 0.79 -3.77 -9.12
C ALA A 104 0.87 -4.55 -10.43
N ARG A 105 0.01 -5.55 -10.59
CA ARG A 105 -0.04 -6.37 -11.81
C ARG A 105 -0.57 -5.59 -13.02
N CYS A 106 -1.63 -4.78 -12.85
CA CYS A 106 -2.21 -3.99 -13.95
C CYS A 106 -1.23 -2.95 -14.50
N PHE A 107 -0.38 -2.38 -13.64
CA PHE A 107 0.64 -1.41 -14.03
C PHE A 107 2.01 -2.03 -14.34
N ASP A 108 2.13 -3.36 -14.32
CA ASP A 108 3.39 -4.11 -14.53
C ASP A 108 4.53 -3.63 -13.61
N VAL A 109 4.17 -3.24 -12.38
CA VAL A 109 5.13 -2.82 -11.35
C VAL A 109 5.50 -4.01 -10.47
N PRO A 110 6.80 -4.30 -10.26
CA PRO A 110 7.25 -5.29 -9.29
C PRO A 110 6.66 -5.04 -7.91
N CYS A 111 6.24 -6.11 -7.23
CA CYS A 111 5.60 -6.00 -5.92
C CYS A 111 6.18 -6.99 -4.93
N ILE A 112 6.56 -6.51 -3.76
CA ILE A 112 7.00 -7.32 -2.62
C ILE A 112 6.08 -7.11 -1.42
N THR A 113 6.11 -8.09 -0.52
CA THR A 113 5.33 -8.05 0.71
C THR A 113 6.28 -8.04 1.90
N VAL A 114 6.00 -7.19 2.89
CA VAL A 114 6.71 -7.13 4.18
C VAL A 114 5.77 -7.55 5.29
N GLN A 115 6.29 -8.21 6.33
CA GLN A 115 5.49 -8.58 7.50
C GLN A 115 5.27 -7.35 8.40
N ALA A 116 4.14 -7.28 9.09
CA ALA A 116 3.77 -6.15 9.95
C ALA A 116 4.83 -5.76 11.01
N GLU A 117 5.66 -6.70 11.44
CA GLU A 117 6.74 -6.47 12.41
C GLU A 117 8.07 -6.04 11.78
N GLU A 118 8.24 -6.23 10.46
CA GLU A 118 9.51 -5.94 9.79
C GLU A 118 9.86 -4.46 9.80
N PRO A 119 8.95 -3.52 9.54
CA PRO A 119 9.27 -2.10 9.63
C PRO A 119 9.86 -1.72 11.00
N ARG A 120 9.26 -2.21 12.08
CA ARG A 120 9.74 -1.94 13.45
C ARG A 120 11.14 -2.48 13.68
N ARG A 121 11.39 -3.72 13.27
CA ARG A 121 12.70 -4.38 13.40
C ARG A 121 13.78 -3.72 12.54
N VAL A 122 13.45 -3.42 11.27
CA VAL A 122 14.41 -2.92 10.28
C VAL A 122 14.75 -1.45 10.46
N LEU A 123 13.76 -0.62 10.84
CA LEU A 123 13.92 0.83 10.92
C LEU A 123 14.32 1.30 12.32
N VAL A 124 13.68 0.75 13.37
CA VAL A 124 13.89 1.15 14.77
C VAL A 124 14.77 0.16 15.54
N GLY A 125 15.00 -1.04 14.98
CA GLY A 125 15.83 -2.08 15.61
C GLY A 125 15.11 -2.94 16.65
N ARG A 126 13.80 -2.78 16.87
CA ARG A 126 13.00 -3.51 17.87
C ARG A 126 11.65 -3.90 17.29
N ARG A 127 11.22 -5.16 17.52
CA ARG A 127 9.92 -5.67 17.04
C ARG A 127 8.71 -5.05 17.74
N ASN A 128 8.89 -4.61 18.99
CA ASN A 128 7.83 -4.07 19.84
C ASN A 128 7.78 -2.52 19.85
N ALA A 129 8.39 -1.87 18.88
CA ALA A 129 8.28 -0.42 18.74
C ALA A 129 6.80 -0.01 18.58
N SER A 130 6.39 1.02 19.30
CA SER A 130 5.04 1.57 19.24
C SER A 130 4.81 2.36 17.94
N LYS A 131 3.55 2.63 17.61
CA LYS A 131 3.22 3.50 16.46
C LYS A 131 3.83 4.90 16.60
N THR A 132 3.84 5.44 17.82
CA THR A 132 4.47 6.74 18.10
C THR A 132 5.97 6.71 17.78
N GLU A 133 6.68 5.67 18.20
CA GLU A 133 8.11 5.53 17.91
C GLU A 133 8.39 5.36 16.40
N MET A 134 7.48 4.73 15.68
CA MET A 134 7.57 4.64 14.21
C MET A 134 7.34 6.00 13.55
N GLU A 135 6.34 6.77 14.01
CA GLU A 135 6.09 8.14 13.55
C GLU A 135 7.29 9.04 13.87
N ASP A 136 7.83 9.00 15.10
CA ASP A 136 9.01 9.75 15.52
C ASP A 136 10.24 9.41 14.67
N TRP A 137 10.42 8.13 14.33
CA TRP A 137 11.48 7.71 13.42
C TRP A 137 11.32 8.36 12.04
N CYS A 138 10.11 8.36 11.48
CA CYS A 138 9.82 9.02 10.20
C CYS A 138 10.10 10.53 10.28
N LEU A 139 9.63 11.20 11.33
CA LEU A 139 9.79 12.64 11.50
C LEU A 139 11.25 13.04 11.76
N SER A 140 12.01 12.22 12.48
CA SER A 140 13.46 12.45 12.67
C SER A 140 14.24 12.31 11.36
N ARG A 141 13.82 11.40 10.49
CA ARG A 141 14.45 11.15 9.19
C ARG A 141 13.99 12.16 8.14
N TRP A 142 12.70 12.51 8.14
CA TRP A 142 12.06 13.38 7.16
C TRP A 142 11.17 14.43 7.86
N PRO A 143 11.75 15.48 8.45
CA PRO A 143 10.99 16.48 9.21
C PRO A 143 9.88 17.18 8.39
N THR A 144 10.06 17.25 7.07
CA THR A 144 9.13 17.91 6.15
C THR A 144 7.93 17.02 5.78
N SER A 145 7.95 15.73 6.11
CA SER A 145 6.92 14.76 5.71
C SER A 145 5.51 15.12 6.17
N LEU A 146 5.35 15.78 7.33
CA LEU A 146 4.05 16.29 7.78
C LEU A 146 3.42 17.28 6.79
N GLY A 147 4.24 18.05 6.09
CA GLY A 147 3.77 19.02 5.08
C GLY A 147 3.18 18.37 3.82
N LEU A 148 3.44 17.09 3.61
CA LEU A 148 2.87 16.32 2.49
C LEU A 148 1.45 15.82 2.77
N LEU A 149 1.05 15.78 4.04
CA LEU A 149 -0.31 15.41 4.41
C LEU A 149 -1.27 16.57 4.15
N ARG A 150 -2.53 16.22 3.87
CA ARG A 150 -3.57 17.24 3.77
C ARG A 150 -3.65 18.07 5.06
N PRO A 151 -3.97 19.38 4.97
CA PRO A 151 -4.17 20.21 6.15
C PRO A 151 -5.21 19.59 7.10
N LYS A 152 -4.92 19.57 8.40
CA LYS A 152 -5.79 19.00 9.43
C LYS A 152 -6.07 17.49 9.28
N ALA A 153 -5.13 16.73 8.73
CA ALA A 153 -5.24 15.27 8.73
C ALA A 153 -5.51 14.74 10.15
N SER A 154 -6.51 13.91 10.30
CA SER A 154 -6.86 13.28 11.57
C SER A 154 -5.77 12.30 12.04
N LYS A 155 -5.77 11.95 13.32
CA LYS A 155 -4.80 11.00 13.86
C LYS A 155 -4.77 9.67 13.07
N PRO A 156 -5.91 9.01 12.76
CA PRO A 156 -5.89 7.77 11.95
C PRO A 156 -5.32 7.96 10.53
N GLU A 157 -5.52 9.13 9.92
CA GLU A 157 -4.95 9.41 8.61
C GLU A 157 -3.43 9.57 8.67
N ARG A 158 -2.93 10.26 9.69
CA ARG A 158 -1.50 10.37 9.94
C ARG A 158 -0.87 9.00 10.18
N GLU A 159 -1.46 8.21 11.09
CA GLU A 159 -0.99 6.87 11.40
C GLU A 159 -0.91 6.00 10.12
N GLY A 160 -1.98 5.91 9.34
CA GLY A 160 -1.98 5.12 8.10
C GLY A 160 -0.94 5.59 7.08
N ALA A 161 -0.79 6.91 6.91
CA ALA A 161 0.22 7.46 6.00
C ALA A 161 1.66 7.15 6.45
N PHE A 162 1.96 7.28 7.74
CA PHE A 162 3.29 6.95 8.27
C PHE A 162 3.54 5.43 8.32
N ASP A 163 2.53 4.60 8.60
CA ASP A 163 2.65 3.15 8.50
C ASP A 163 3.03 2.77 7.05
N ALA A 164 2.36 3.33 6.04
CA ALA A 164 2.71 3.11 4.63
C ALA A 164 4.13 3.62 4.26
N LEU A 165 4.56 4.74 4.84
CA LEU A 165 5.91 5.27 4.63
C LEU A 165 6.98 4.31 5.20
N THR A 166 6.73 3.72 6.37
CA THR A 166 7.63 2.72 6.96
C THR A 166 7.65 1.42 6.16
N VAL A 167 6.53 1.03 5.57
CA VAL A 167 6.44 -0.10 4.63
C VAL A 167 7.30 0.17 3.40
N ALA A 168 7.19 1.36 2.77
CA ALA A 168 8.03 1.76 1.63
C ALA A 168 9.52 1.71 1.98
N ALA A 169 9.91 2.30 3.12
CA ALA A 169 11.30 2.36 3.56
C ALA A 169 11.88 0.96 3.85
N THR A 170 11.08 0.07 4.43
CA THR A 170 11.48 -1.31 4.72
C THR A 170 11.69 -2.09 3.43
N GLY A 171 10.76 -2.01 2.49
CA GLY A 171 10.87 -2.69 1.22
C GLY A 171 12.02 -2.16 0.37
N ALA A 172 12.27 -0.85 0.39
CA ALA A 172 13.42 -0.25 -0.28
C ALA A 172 14.75 -0.85 0.24
N ARG A 173 14.93 -0.96 1.56
CA ARG A 173 16.13 -1.59 2.15
C ARG A 173 16.26 -3.06 1.81
N SER A 174 15.16 -3.80 1.77
CA SER A 174 15.15 -5.22 1.41
C SER A 174 15.46 -5.43 -0.08
N ALA A 175 14.98 -4.56 -0.95
CA ALA A 175 15.21 -4.61 -2.38
C ALA A 175 16.67 -4.27 -2.73
N VAL A 176 17.31 -3.38 -1.98
CA VAL A 176 18.76 -3.05 -2.16
C VAL A 176 19.64 -4.22 -1.70
N ALA A 177 19.23 -4.98 -0.70
CA ALA A 177 19.97 -6.14 -0.19
C ALA A 177 19.90 -7.37 -1.11
N GLY A 178 19.05 -7.38 -2.14
CA GLY A 178 18.92 -8.47 -3.10
C GLY A 178 18.54 -7.97 -4.48
N PRO A 179 18.95 -8.66 -5.57
CA PRO A 179 18.53 -8.27 -6.90
C PRO A 179 16.98 -8.32 -6.93
N LEU A 180 16.36 -7.22 -7.34
CA LEU A 180 14.95 -7.20 -7.72
C LEU A 180 14.75 -8.29 -8.75
N ARG A 181 14.31 -9.48 -8.33
CA ARG A 181 14.02 -10.55 -9.28
C ARG A 181 12.92 -10.01 -10.19
N PRO A 182 13.17 -9.87 -11.49
CA PRO A 182 12.12 -9.57 -12.42
C PRO A 182 11.05 -10.65 -12.17
N GLN A 183 9.84 -10.24 -11.82
CA GLN A 183 8.75 -11.19 -11.76
C GLN A 183 8.70 -11.84 -13.13
N ARG A 184 8.84 -13.17 -13.18
CA ARG A 184 8.73 -13.92 -14.42
C ARG A 184 7.49 -13.37 -15.12
N LYS A 185 7.66 -12.90 -16.34
CA LYS A 185 6.58 -12.65 -17.26
C LYS A 185 5.81 -13.97 -17.45
N ALA A 186 4.97 -14.30 -16.50
CA ALA A 186 3.89 -15.24 -16.74
C ALA A 186 2.87 -14.48 -17.60
N ILE A 187 3.21 -14.33 -18.87
CA ILE A 187 2.22 -14.00 -19.88
C ILE A 187 1.35 -15.24 -20.00
N VAL A 188 0.37 -15.35 -19.12
CA VAL A 188 -0.87 -15.93 -19.54
C VAL A 188 -1.53 -14.83 -20.36
N ARG A 189 -1.13 -14.70 -21.61
CA ARG A 189 -2.05 -14.28 -22.63
C ARG A 189 -3.09 -15.41 -22.69
N ALA A 190 -4.09 -15.35 -21.81
CA ALA A 190 -5.35 -15.91 -22.13
C ALA A 190 -5.78 -15.14 -23.39
N SER A 191 -5.64 -15.77 -24.53
CA SER A 191 -6.33 -15.35 -25.74
C SER A 191 -7.81 -15.61 -25.50
N TRP A 192 -8.42 -14.74 -24.69
CA TRP A 192 -9.87 -14.69 -24.66
C TRP A 192 -10.27 -13.93 -25.93
N ASP A 193 -10.64 -14.70 -26.96
CA ASP A 193 -11.27 -14.17 -28.14
C ASP A 193 -12.79 -14.19 -27.91
N PRO A 194 -13.41 -13.00 -27.71
CA PRO A 194 -14.87 -12.93 -27.51
C PRO A 194 -15.67 -13.40 -28.71
N THR A 195 -15.03 -13.76 -29.84
CA THR A 195 -15.68 -14.21 -31.06
C THR A 195 -15.61 -15.72 -31.24
N GLU A 196 -14.89 -16.48 -30.42
CA GLU A 196 -14.94 -17.94 -30.48
C GLU A 196 -16.23 -18.46 -29.85
N PRO A 197 -17.10 -19.13 -30.63
CA PRO A 197 -18.29 -19.76 -30.07
C PRO A 197 -17.87 -20.92 -29.16
N SER A 198 -18.43 -20.94 -27.93
CA SER A 198 -18.26 -22.04 -26.99
C SER A 198 -18.64 -23.36 -27.69
N GLN A 199 -17.65 -24.22 -27.92
CA GLN A 199 -17.93 -25.60 -28.34
C GLN A 199 -18.61 -26.30 -27.16
N GLY A 200 -19.92 -26.56 -27.29
CA GLY A 200 -20.74 -27.29 -26.35
C GLY A 200 -20.44 -28.80 -26.33
#